data_1898a2b70c13067912a94bd918c049ab
#
_entry.id   1898a2b70c13067912a94bd918c049ab
#
_cell.length_a   1.000
_cell.length_b   1.000
_cell.length_c   1.000
_cell.angle_alpha   90.00
_cell.angle_beta   90.00
_cell.angle_gamma   90.00
#
_symmetry.space_group_name_H-M   'P 1'
#
loop_
_entity.id
_entity.type
_entity.pdbx_description
1 polymer ?
#
loop_
_entity_poly.entity_id
_entity_poly.type
_entity_poly.pdbx_seq_one_letter_code
_entity_poly.pdbx_strand_id
1 'polypeptide(L)' 'MSDEVISPAHYTQGAVECIDAIRAQLTEEEWRGFLRGQIAKYTWRLGLKGERDAEKILFYASMLAGKDPRGK' A
#
# COMPACT_ATOMS: atom_id res chain seq x y z
N MET A 1 22.80 0.45 9.31
CA MET A 1 22.26 0.73 8.77
C MET A 1 21.67 1.41 8.55
N SER A 2 21.41 1.58 8.50
CA SER A 2 20.69 2.14 8.32
C SER A 2 20.34 3.07 7.50
N ASP A 3 21.00 3.77 7.07
CA ASP A 3 20.65 4.76 6.29
C ASP A 3 20.12 4.33 5.02
N GLU A 4 20.50 3.32 4.53
CA GLU A 4 19.98 2.86 3.37
C GLU A 4 18.57 2.57 3.50
N VAL A 5 18.16 2.31 4.63
CA VAL A 5 16.82 2.04 4.84
C VAL A 5 16.00 3.20 4.58
N ILE A 6 16.55 4.33 4.58
CA ILE A 6 15.80 5.46 4.48
C ILE A 6 15.63 5.92 3.11
N SER A 7 16.40 5.47 2.20
CA SER A 7 16.34 5.98 0.87
C SER A 7 15.20 5.33 0.09
N PRO A 8 14.23 6.08 -0.34
CA PRO A 8 13.14 5.51 -1.13
C PRO A 8 13.64 4.89 -2.42
N ALA A 9 14.70 5.41 -2.96
CA ALA A 9 15.22 4.87 -4.18
C ALA A 9 15.72 3.46 -3.97
N HIS A 10 16.25 3.19 -2.81
CA HIS A 10 16.71 1.86 -2.53
C HIS A 10 15.57 0.89 -2.46
N TYR A 11 14.46 1.30 -1.90
CA TYR A 11 13.32 0.42 -1.85
C TYR A 11 12.85 0.08 -3.23
N THR A 12 12.78 1.09 -4.09
CA THR A 12 12.20 0.84 -5.40
C THR A 12 13.17 0.11 -6.29
N GLN A 13 14.45 0.30 -6.07
CA GLN A 13 15.43 -0.40 -6.85
C GLN A 13 15.64 -1.81 -6.38
N GLY A 14 15.35 -2.05 -5.14
CA GLY A 14 15.45 -3.38 -4.63
C GLY A 14 14.34 -4.21 -5.20
N ALA A 15 14.33 -5.42 -4.91
CA ALA A 15 13.34 -6.31 -5.40
C ALA A 15 12.01 -6.19 -4.66
N VAL A 16 12.00 -5.55 -3.52
CA VAL A 16 10.83 -5.55 -2.66
C VAL A 16 10.35 -4.15 -2.41
N GLU A 17 9.11 -3.89 -2.75
CA GLU A 17 8.48 -2.63 -2.40
C GLU A 17 7.93 -2.71 -0.99
N CYS A 18 7.73 -1.55 -0.38
CA CYS A 18 7.27 -1.51 1.00
C CYS A 18 5.98 -2.31 1.21
N ILE A 19 5.04 -2.18 0.30
CA ILE A 19 3.78 -2.88 0.48
C ILE A 19 3.95 -4.39 0.43
N ASP A 20 4.91 -4.86 -0.36
CA ASP A 20 5.18 -6.29 -0.41
C ASP A 20 5.83 -6.76 0.88
N ALA A 21 6.68 -5.92 1.45
CA ALA A 21 7.31 -6.25 2.72
C ALA A 21 6.28 -6.30 3.83
N ILE A 22 5.32 -5.38 3.81
CA ILE A 22 4.25 -5.40 4.79
C ILE A 22 3.45 -6.69 4.66
N ARG A 23 3.08 -7.03 3.42
CA ARG A 23 2.27 -8.22 3.21
C ARG A 23 2.99 -9.48 3.70
N ALA A 24 4.30 -9.54 3.51
CA ALA A 24 5.05 -10.71 3.89
C ALA A 24 5.04 -10.95 5.39
N GLN A 25 4.74 -9.92 6.16
CA GLN A 25 4.74 -10.05 7.60
C GLN A 25 3.37 -10.31 8.20
N LEU A 26 2.34 -10.35 7.38
CA LEU A 26 0.97 -10.45 7.87
C LEU A 26 0.33 -11.75 7.43
N THR A 27 -0.58 -12.25 8.24
CA THR A 27 -1.42 -13.35 7.81
C THR A 27 -2.37 -12.80 6.75
N GLU A 28 -3.07 -13.69 6.09
CA GLU A 28 -4.01 -13.28 5.07
C GLU A 28 -5.10 -12.40 5.68
N GLU A 29 -5.58 -12.76 6.85
CA GLU A 29 -6.61 -11.98 7.50
C GLU A 29 -6.10 -10.60 7.90
N GLU A 30 -4.88 -10.55 8.42
CA GLU A 30 -4.27 -9.27 8.79
C GLU A 30 -4.05 -8.40 7.56
N TRP A 31 -3.63 -9.01 6.47
CA TRP A 31 -3.43 -8.28 5.24
C TRP A 31 -4.73 -7.65 4.74
N ARG A 32 -5.82 -8.41 4.80
CA ARG A 32 -7.11 -7.87 4.39
C ARG A 32 -7.53 -6.74 5.31
N GLY A 33 -7.25 -6.85 6.60
CA GLY A 33 -7.54 -5.78 7.54
C GLY A 33 -6.72 -4.52 7.27
N PHE A 34 -5.46 -4.72 6.93
CA PHE A 34 -4.60 -3.60 6.55
C PHE A 34 -5.17 -2.87 5.34
N LEU A 35 -5.58 -3.61 4.32
CA LEU A 35 -6.12 -3.00 3.11
C LEU A 35 -7.42 -2.26 3.39
N ARG A 36 -8.28 -2.85 4.22
CA ARG A 36 -9.52 -2.19 4.59
C ARG A 36 -9.25 -0.89 5.32
N GLY A 37 -8.26 -0.89 6.18
CA GLY A 37 -7.89 0.32 6.91
C GLY A 37 -7.39 1.41 6.00
N GLN A 38 -6.60 1.02 5.00
CA GLN A 38 -6.10 2.00 4.06
C GLN A 38 -7.24 2.61 3.24
N ILE A 39 -8.17 1.77 2.81
CA ILE A 39 -9.32 2.24 2.06
C ILE A 39 -10.12 3.22 2.90
N ALA A 40 -10.36 2.87 4.15
CA ALA A 40 -11.14 3.72 5.04
C ALA A 40 -10.43 5.05 5.28
N LYS A 41 -9.12 5.01 5.44
CA LYS A 41 -8.36 6.22 5.68
C LYS A 41 -8.46 7.18 4.50
N TYR A 42 -8.25 6.68 3.30
CA TYR A 42 -8.27 7.55 2.15
C TYR A 42 -9.69 8.01 1.79
N THR A 43 -10.68 7.18 2.08
CA THR A 43 -12.06 7.58 1.88
C THR A 43 -12.42 8.71 2.84
N TRP A 44 -11.96 8.60 4.08
CA TRP A 44 -12.25 9.63 5.07
C TRP A 44 -11.68 10.97 4.69
N ARG A 45 -10.45 10.97 4.15
CA ARG A 45 -9.83 12.25 3.84
C ARG A 45 -10.11 12.70 2.41
N LEU A 46 -10.93 11.98 1.67
CA LEU A 46 -11.24 12.36 0.30
C LEU A 46 -11.91 13.71 0.32
N GLY A 47 -11.37 14.64 -0.46
CA GLY A 47 -11.93 15.96 -0.50
C GLY A 47 -11.42 16.89 0.57
N LEU A 48 -10.69 16.37 1.54
CA LEU A 48 -10.12 17.22 2.57
C LEU A 48 -8.75 17.70 2.20
N LYS A 49 -7.95 16.84 1.60
CA LYS A 49 -6.66 17.26 1.15
C LYS A 49 -6.20 16.35 0.04
N GLY A 50 -5.79 15.39 -0.05
CA GLY A 50 -5.14 14.63 -1.07
C GLY A 50 -5.90 14.60 -2.37
N GLU A 51 -5.31 15.12 -3.39
CA GLU A 51 -5.93 15.09 -4.68
C GLU A 51 -5.94 13.72 -5.27
N ARG A 52 -5.05 12.87 -4.81
CA ARG A 52 -4.92 11.54 -5.39
C ARG A 52 -5.45 10.47 -4.48
N ASP A 53 -6.26 10.85 -3.50
CA ASP A 53 -6.77 9.87 -2.57
C ASP A 53 -7.71 8.88 -3.24
N ALA A 54 -8.44 9.31 -4.26
CA ALA A 54 -9.31 8.38 -4.97
C ALA A 54 -8.50 7.30 -5.67
N GLU A 55 -7.34 7.66 -6.20
CA GLU A 55 -6.47 6.67 -6.84
C GLU A 55 -5.93 5.68 -5.82
N LYS A 56 -5.64 6.18 -4.63
CA LYS A 56 -5.14 5.30 -3.58
C LYS A 56 -6.22 4.33 -3.14
N ILE A 57 -7.45 4.81 -3.05
CA ILE A 57 -8.56 3.94 -2.72
C ILE A 57 -8.66 2.82 -3.74
N LEU A 58 -8.58 3.19 -5.01
CA LEU A 58 -8.67 2.20 -6.08
C LEU A 58 -7.53 1.19 -5.99
N PHE A 59 -6.33 1.67 -5.68
CA PHE A 59 -5.18 0.79 -5.57
C PHE A 59 -5.41 -0.27 -4.48
N TYR A 60 -5.80 0.18 -3.30
CA TYR A 60 -5.96 -0.76 -2.20
C TYR A 60 -7.18 -1.65 -2.38
N ALA A 61 -8.24 -1.12 -3.00
CA ALA A 61 -9.42 -1.93 -3.27
C ALA A 61 -9.09 -3.02 -4.28
N SER A 62 -8.28 -2.72 -5.27
CA SER A 62 -7.87 -3.71 -6.25
C SER A 62 -7.06 -4.81 -5.58
N MET A 63 -6.15 -4.43 -4.69
CA MET A 63 -5.39 -5.43 -3.95
C MET A 63 -6.31 -6.32 -3.12
N LEU A 64 -7.30 -5.71 -2.49
CA LEU A 64 -8.25 -6.46 -1.67
C LEU A 64 -9.06 -7.43 -2.52
N ALA A 65 -9.32 -7.07 -3.75
CA ALA A 65 -10.04 -7.94 -4.66
C ALA A 65 -9.14 -9.02 -5.27
N GLY A 66 -7.88 -9.04 -4.90
CA GLY A 66 -6.97 -10.03 -5.42
C GLY A 66 -6.38 -9.68 -6.77
N LYS A 67 -6.44 -8.41 -7.13
CA LYS A 67 -5.92 -7.96 -8.42
C LYS A 67 -4.88 -6.90 -8.18
N ASP A 68 -3.63 -7.27 -8.43
CA ASP A 68 -2.55 -6.32 -8.18
C ASP A 68 -2.51 -5.32 -9.33
N PRO A 69 -2.78 -4.04 -9.06
CA PRO A 69 -2.82 -3.06 -10.13
C PRO A 69 -1.46 -2.78 -10.74
N ARG A 70 -0.40 -3.27 -10.13
CA ARG A 70 0.93 -3.12 -10.70
C ARG A 70 1.22 -4.19 -11.75
N GLY A 71 0.30 -5.13 -11.96
CA GLY A 71 0.51 -6.17 -12.95
C GLY A 71 1.30 -7.36 -12.46
N LYS A 72 1.40 -7.51 -11.17
CA LYS A 72 2.17 -8.64 -10.60
C LYS A 72 1.32 -9.83 -10.29
#